data_95086dd10c1c8446ff12dbd238eb29d5
#
_entry.id   95086dd10c1c8446ff12dbd238eb29d5
#
_cell.length_a   1.000
_cell.length_b   1.000
_cell.length_c   1.000
_cell.angle_alpha   90.00
_cell.angle_beta   90.00
_cell.angle_gamma   90.00
#
_symmetry.space_group_name_H-M   'P 1'
#
loop_
_entity.id
_entity.type
_entity.pdbx_description
1 polymer ?
#
loop_
_entity_poly.entity_id
_entity_poly.type
_entity_poly.pdbx_seq_one_letter_code
_entity_poly.pdbx_strand_id
1 'polypeptide(L)' 'MPKLPVLTPQKLARALEKAGFELIRVRGSHYYYYNPRTEKIAVVPFHSKDLRKGTLHAILNDADLSLEELQDLL' A
#
# COMPACT_ATOMS: atom_id res chain seq x y z
N MET A 1 18.37 10.67 -1.37
CA MET A 1 16.93 10.39 -1.35
C MET A 1 16.70 8.91 -1.56
N PRO A 2 15.87 8.29 -0.76
CA PRO A 2 15.60 6.87 -0.96
C PRO A 2 14.84 6.66 -2.28
N LYS A 3 15.22 5.62 -2.98
CA LYS A 3 14.54 5.26 -4.22
C LYS A 3 13.23 4.54 -3.89
N LEU A 4 12.22 4.76 -4.73
CA LEU A 4 10.98 4.03 -4.63
C LEU A 4 11.27 2.56 -4.97
N PRO A 5 10.98 1.62 -4.08
CA PRO A 5 11.25 0.20 -4.35
C PRO A 5 10.27 -0.35 -5.38
N VAL A 6 10.70 -1.40 -6.07
CA VAL A 6 9.82 -2.17 -6.95
C VAL A 6 9.10 -3.19 -6.07
N LEU A 7 7.79 -3.08 -6.02
CA LEU A 7 6.97 -3.92 -5.15
C LEU A 7 5.87 -4.64 -5.91
N THR A 8 5.61 -5.86 -5.49
CA THR A 8 4.39 -6.56 -5.90
C THR A 8 3.23 -6.07 -5.03
N PRO A 9 1.98 -6.20 -5.50
CA PRO A 9 0.83 -5.89 -4.68
C PRO A 9 0.83 -6.62 -3.34
N GLN A 10 1.24 -7.89 -3.33
CA GLN A 10 1.29 -8.70 -2.12
C GLN A 10 2.26 -8.13 -1.08
N LYS A 11 3.43 -7.69 -1.53
CA LYS A 11 4.42 -7.10 -0.61
C LYS A 11 3.93 -5.78 -0.03
N LEU A 12 3.29 -4.95 -0.87
CA LEU A 12 2.72 -3.70 -0.38
C LEU A 12 1.60 -3.97 0.63
N ALA A 13 0.74 -4.94 0.33
CA ALA A 13 -0.35 -5.29 1.25
C ALA A 13 0.18 -5.72 2.61
N ARG A 14 1.25 -6.53 2.64
CA ARG A 14 1.88 -6.92 3.90
C ARG A 14 2.43 -5.73 4.66
N ALA A 15 3.06 -4.80 3.96
CA ALA A 15 3.57 -3.59 4.60
C ALA A 15 2.43 -2.76 5.19
N LEU A 16 1.32 -2.63 4.47
CA LEU A 16 0.15 -1.93 4.95
C LEU A 16 -0.42 -2.60 6.22
N GLU A 17 -0.48 -3.92 6.23
CA GLU A 17 -0.94 -4.65 7.42
C GLU A 17 -0.04 -4.40 8.63
N LYS A 18 1.27 -4.39 8.42
CA LYS A 18 2.22 -4.06 9.49
C LYS A 18 2.04 -2.63 10.00
N ALA A 19 1.60 -1.73 9.12
CA ALA A 19 1.35 -0.35 9.48
C ALA A 19 0.02 -0.14 10.21
N GLY A 20 -0.78 -1.20 10.34
CA GLY A 20 -2.07 -1.13 11.03
C GLY A 20 -3.27 -1.11 10.13
N PHE A 21 -3.08 -1.29 8.83
CA PHE A 21 -4.20 -1.36 7.88
C PHE A 21 -4.82 -2.74 7.89
N GLU A 22 -6.13 -2.78 7.70
CA GLU A 22 -6.90 -4.02 7.64
C GLU A 22 -7.62 -4.11 6.31
N LEU A 23 -7.68 -5.30 5.74
CA LEU A 23 -8.45 -5.54 4.52
C LEU A 23 -9.94 -5.49 4.87
N ILE A 24 -10.65 -4.53 4.29
CA ILE A 24 -12.07 -4.36 4.57
C ILE A 24 -12.96 -4.73 3.39
N ARG A 25 -12.39 -4.81 2.20
CA ARG A 25 -13.20 -5.06 1.01
C ARG A 25 -12.32 -5.52 -0.13
N VAL A 26 -12.85 -6.42 -0.94
CA VAL A 26 -12.25 -6.83 -2.21
C VAL A 26 -13.28 -6.62 -3.30
N ARG A 27 -12.90 -5.90 -4.35
CA ARG A 27 -13.78 -5.67 -5.49
C ARG A 27 -12.99 -5.94 -6.78
N GLY A 28 -13.23 -7.10 -7.38
CA GLY A 28 -12.42 -7.57 -8.49
C GLY A 28 -10.97 -7.71 -8.05
N SER A 29 -10.07 -7.02 -8.73
CA SER A 29 -8.64 -7.02 -8.38
C SER A 29 -8.26 -5.89 -7.43
N HIS A 30 -9.22 -5.08 -6.97
CA HIS A 30 -8.94 -3.96 -6.07
C HIS A 30 -9.19 -4.37 -4.63
N TYR A 31 -8.14 -4.32 -3.82
CA TYR A 31 -8.18 -4.67 -2.40
C TYR A 31 -8.14 -3.38 -1.59
N TYR A 32 -9.17 -3.18 -0.77
CA TYR A 32 -9.34 -1.97 0.02
C TYR A 32 -8.85 -2.20 1.44
N TYR A 33 -7.84 -1.44 1.83
CA TYR A 33 -7.25 -1.49 3.17
C TYR A 33 -7.61 -0.22 3.93
N TYR A 34 -7.94 -0.37 5.19
CA TYR A 34 -8.34 0.74 6.05
C TYR A 34 -7.56 0.69 7.35
N ASN A 35 -7.07 1.86 7.78
CA ASN A 35 -6.41 1.97 9.08
C ASN A 35 -7.37 2.65 10.05
N PRO A 36 -7.91 1.91 11.04
CA PRO A 36 -8.89 2.49 11.97
C PRO A 36 -8.29 3.59 12.87
N ARG A 37 -6.98 3.57 13.05
CA ARG A 37 -6.31 4.56 13.88
C ARG A 37 -6.19 5.91 13.19
N THR A 38 -5.87 5.91 11.90
CA THR A 38 -5.68 7.14 11.12
C THR A 38 -6.86 7.48 10.23
N GLU A 39 -7.79 6.54 10.06
CA GLU A 39 -8.94 6.63 9.15
C GLU A 39 -8.54 6.82 7.70
N LYS A 40 -7.35 6.34 7.32
CA LYS A 40 -6.86 6.40 5.95
C LYS A 40 -7.20 5.11 5.21
N ILE A 41 -7.38 5.23 3.91
CA ILE A 41 -7.69 4.11 3.02
C ILE A 41 -6.59 3.98 1.97
N ALA A 42 -6.21 2.74 1.68
CA ALA A 42 -5.28 2.42 0.61
C ALA A 42 -5.90 1.34 -0.27
N VAL A 43 -5.94 1.58 -1.57
CA VAL A 43 -6.49 0.61 -2.53
C VAL A 43 -5.32 0.02 -3.31
N VAL A 44 -5.15 -1.30 -3.21
CA VAL A 44 -4.05 -2.02 -3.85
C VAL A 44 -4.58 -2.82 -5.03
N PRO A 45 -4.11 -2.55 -6.26
CA PRO A 45 -4.52 -3.33 -7.42
C PRO A 45 -3.72 -4.64 -7.51
N PHE A 46 -4.40 -5.77 -7.42
CA PHE A 46 -3.79 -7.10 -7.45
C PHE A 46 -3.83 -7.73 -8.84
N HIS A 47 -3.73 -6.94 -9.90
CA HIS A 47 -3.84 -7.45 -11.25
C HIS A 47 -2.54 -7.41 -12.05
N SER A 48 -1.46 -6.96 -11.47
CA SER A 48 -0.18 -6.88 -12.16
C SER A 48 0.93 -7.49 -11.33
N LYS A 49 2.08 -7.74 -11.97
CA LYS A 49 3.24 -8.31 -11.29
C LYS A 49 3.83 -7.30 -10.32
N ASP A 50 4.18 -6.14 -10.84
CA ASP A 50 4.78 -5.07 -10.05
C ASP A 50 3.93 -3.82 -10.13
N LEU A 51 3.92 -3.08 -9.04
CA LEU A 51 3.23 -1.80 -8.99
C LEU A 51 4.05 -0.76 -9.73
N ARG A 52 3.40 0.03 -10.57
CA ARG A 52 4.03 1.16 -11.24
C ARG A 52 4.37 2.24 -10.21
N LYS A 53 5.42 3.00 -10.47
CA LYS A 53 5.87 4.06 -9.55
C LYS A 53 4.75 5.04 -9.22
N GLY A 54 4.02 5.51 -10.22
CA GLY A 54 2.91 6.44 -10.00
C GLY A 54 1.81 5.85 -9.13
N THR A 55 1.48 4.58 -9.37
CA THR A 55 0.47 3.88 -8.58
C THR A 55 0.93 3.72 -7.14
N LEU A 56 2.19 3.32 -6.93
CA LEU A 56 2.74 3.17 -5.59
C LEU A 56 2.76 4.50 -4.84
N HIS A 57 3.19 5.57 -5.51
CA HIS A 57 3.16 6.91 -4.91
C HIS A 57 1.75 7.31 -4.49
N ALA A 58 0.76 7.07 -5.34
CA ALA A 58 -0.62 7.42 -5.04
C ALA A 58 -1.13 6.64 -3.82
N ILE A 59 -0.81 5.35 -3.75
CA ILE A 59 -1.23 4.51 -2.62
C ILE A 59 -0.59 5.00 -1.33
N LEU A 60 0.70 5.29 -1.34
CA LEU A 60 1.40 5.79 -0.16
C LEU A 60 0.85 7.15 0.29
N ASN A 61 0.55 8.01 -0.67
CA ASN A 61 -0.03 9.30 -0.37
C ASN A 61 -1.41 9.16 0.28
N ASP A 62 -2.25 8.29 -0.25
CA ASP A 62 -3.58 8.03 0.31
C ASP A 62 -3.49 7.41 1.70
N ALA A 63 -2.52 6.54 1.91
CA ALA A 63 -2.28 5.87 3.20
C ALA A 63 -1.57 6.77 4.21
N ASP A 64 -1.13 7.93 3.78
CA ASP A 64 -0.34 8.86 4.60
C ASP A 64 0.94 8.21 5.13
N LEU A 65 1.59 7.43 4.26
CA LEU A 65 2.85 6.78 4.57
C LEU A 65 3.98 7.43 3.76
N SER A 66 5.08 7.73 4.44
CA SER A 66 6.28 8.19 3.76
C SER A 66 7.01 6.99 3.14
N LEU A 67 7.90 7.28 2.19
CA LEU A 67 8.74 6.25 1.60
C LEU A 67 9.64 5.59 2.65
N GLU A 68 10.11 6.38 3.60
CA GLU A 68 10.95 5.87 4.68
C GLU A 68 10.18 4.91 5.58
N GLU A 69 8.94 5.27 5.92
CA GLU A 69 8.07 4.38 6.69
C GLU A 69 7.81 3.08 5.95
N LEU A 70 7.57 3.17 4.63
CA LEU A 70 7.38 1.97 3.83
C LEU A 70 8.61 1.07 3.88
N GLN A 71 9.80 1.63 3.72
CA GLN A 71 11.04 0.86 3.76
C GLN A 71 11.23 0.14 5.09
N ASP A 72 10.85 0.77 6.18
CA ASP A 72 10.92 0.15 7.51
C ASP A 72 9.94 -1.01 7.67
N LEU A 73 8.86 -1.02 6.89
CA LEU A 73 7.85 -2.06 6.93
C LEU A 73 8.16 -3.26 6.02
N LEU A 74 9.11 -3.10 5.12
CA LEU A 74 9.46 -4.16 4.15
C LEU A 74 10.37 -5.24 4.72
#